data_2f734da1a021d7d4bb0770c20f5f084e
#
_entry.id   2f734da1a021d7d4bb0770c20f5f084e
#
_cell.length_a   1.000
_cell.length_b   1.000
_cell.length_c   1.000
_cell.angle_alpha   90.00
_cell.angle_beta   90.00
_cell.angle_gamma   90.00
#
_symmetry.space_group_name_H-M   'P 1'
#
loop_
_entity.id
_entity.type
_entity.pdbx_description
1 polymer ?
#
loop_
_entity_poly.entity_id
_entity_poly.type
_entity_poly.pdbx_seq_one_letter_code
_entity_poly.pdbx_strand_id
1 'polypeptide(L)'
;HGANTSSAGESIVAEEKAQLDFSHSMSYGDYLQIDTILSAQKPLSPAHDELLFIIQHQTSELWMKLMLHELTAALAHIAQDDLPPAFKMLARVSKIMEQLVHAWDVLATMTPPEYSAMRPYLGASSGFQSFQYRCIEFSLGNKNAAMLKPHAHAPERLALVQAAYEAPSLYDEALKLMARRGIAVPARHLQRDWTQPYVADAGVEAAWLQVYRAPREHWDLYQLAEELTDLEDAFRLWRFRHVTTVERVIGFKRGTGGTGGVSYLRKMLDVVLFPEIWRLRTSL
;
A
#
# COMPACT_ATOMS: atom_id res chain seq x y z
N HIS A 1 33.99 31.99 14.57
CA HIS A 1 34.35 30.87 13.69
C HIS A 1 33.12 30.35 12.90
N GLY A 2 32.47 31.22 12.13
CA GLY A 2 31.27 30.85 11.37
C GLY A 2 31.28 31.32 9.91
N ALA A 3 32.45 31.59 9.31
CA ALA A 3 32.50 32.23 8.00
C ALA A 3 33.12 31.41 6.86
N ASN A 4 33.44 30.12 7.07
CA ASN A 4 34.22 29.37 6.06
C ASN A 4 33.51 28.18 5.39
N THR A 5 32.26 27.88 5.72
CA THR A 5 31.52 26.78 5.06
C THR A 5 30.69 27.24 3.87
N SER A 6 30.29 28.50 3.82
CA SER A 6 29.52 29.07 2.72
C SER A 6 30.34 29.25 1.45
N SER A 7 31.57 29.72 1.57
CA SER A 7 32.44 30.03 0.39
C SER A 7 32.90 28.77 -0.36
N ALA A 8 33.09 27.64 0.31
CA ALA A 8 33.52 26.41 -0.34
C ALA A 8 32.37 25.79 -1.17
N GLY A 9 31.14 25.83 -0.65
CA GLY A 9 29.97 25.36 -1.38
C GLY A 9 29.66 26.20 -2.62
N GLU A 10 29.74 27.52 -2.49
CA GLU A 10 29.56 28.46 -3.60
C GLU A 10 30.64 28.29 -4.69
N SER A 11 31.88 28.02 -4.29
CA SER A 11 33.00 27.77 -5.22
C SER A 11 32.77 26.47 -6.02
N ILE A 12 32.39 25.38 -5.39
CA ILE A 12 32.13 24.08 -6.06
C ILE A 12 30.99 24.23 -7.06
N VAL A 13 29.90 24.88 -6.69
CA VAL A 13 28.72 25.07 -7.56
C VAL A 13 29.08 25.96 -8.77
N ALA A 14 29.91 26.96 -8.59
CA ALA A 14 30.40 27.82 -9.68
C ALA A 14 31.32 27.07 -10.65
N GLU A 15 32.20 26.20 -10.14
CA GLU A 15 33.07 25.35 -10.96
C GLU A 15 32.30 24.34 -11.81
N GLU A 16 31.21 23.80 -11.30
CA GLU A 16 30.33 22.84 -12.01
C GLU A 16 29.39 23.57 -12.99
N LYS A 17 29.39 24.90 -13.08
CA LYS A 17 28.48 25.68 -13.91
C LYS A 17 27.01 25.42 -13.67
N ALA A 18 26.65 25.16 -12.40
CA ALA A 18 25.25 24.93 -12.01
C ALA A 18 24.42 26.20 -12.24
N GLN A 19 23.19 26.03 -12.69
CA GLN A 19 22.22 27.12 -12.81
C GLN A 19 21.78 27.55 -11.41
N LEU A 20 21.92 28.88 -11.14
CA LEU A 20 21.56 29.46 -9.83
C LEU A 20 20.41 30.46 -9.92
N ASP A 21 20.12 30.99 -11.11
CA ASP A 21 19.01 31.91 -11.34
C ASP A 21 17.83 31.16 -11.98
N PHE A 22 16.68 31.17 -11.29
CA PHE A 22 15.45 30.52 -11.71
C PHE A 22 14.33 31.50 -12.00
N SER A 23 14.61 32.81 -12.14
CA SER A 23 13.59 33.85 -12.40
C SER A 23 12.84 33.63 -13.73
N HIS A 24 13.46 32.94 -14.69
CA HIS A 24 12.88 32.65 -16.03
C HIS A 24 12.92 31.17 -16.39
N SER A 25 13.12 30.30 -15.41
CA SER A 25 13.19 28.86 -15.61
C SER A 25 12.37 28.14 -14.56
N MET A 26 11.85 26.95 -14.91
CA MET A 26 11.14 26.11 -13.94
C MET A 26 12.08 25.67 -12.85
N SER A 27 11.73 25.98 -11.59
CA SER A 27 12.48 25.56 -10.40
C SER A 27 12.01 24.20 -9.89
N TYR A 28 12.79 23.61 -9.00
CA TYR A 28 12.42 22.40 -8.26
C TYR A 28 11.06 22.54 -7.55
N GLY A 29 10.85 23.66 -6.87
CA GLY A 29 9.60 23.93 -6.16
C GLY A 29 8.40 24.07 -7.09
N ASP A 30 8.60 24.70 -8.26
CA ASP A 30 7.54 24.83 -9.28
C ASP A 30 7.14 23.48 -9.85
N TYR A 31 8.12 22.67 -10.21
CA TYR A 31 7.86 21.32 -10.76
C TYR A 31 7.10 20.43 -9.77
N LEU A 32 7.53 20.40 -8.53
CA LEU A 32 6.94 19.54 -7.51
C LEU A 32 5.69 20.13 -6.85
N GLN A 33 5.32 21.37 -7.17
CA GLN A 33 4.21 22.06 -6.47
C GLN A 33 4.43 22.10 -4.96
N ILE A 34 5.65 22.39 -4.54
CA ILE A 34 6.07 22.32 -3.13
C ILE A 34 5.25 23.27 -2.27
N ASP A 35 4.97 24.49 -2.73
CA ASP A 35 4.19 25.46 -1.96
C ASP A 35 2.78 24.94 -1.69
N THR A 36 2.16 24.25 -2.65
CA THR A 36 0.86 23.63 -2.48
C THR A 36 0.91 22.50 -1.45
N ILE A 37 1.89 21.60 -1.56
CA ILE A 37 2.04 20.47 -0.65
C ILE A 37 2.31 20.95 0.78
N LEU A 38 3.23 21.90 0.96
CA LEU A 38 3.61 22.39 2.28
C LEU A 38 2.54 23.30 2.93
N SER A 39 1.54 23.73 2.17
CA SER A 39 0.41 24.51 2.69
C SER A 39 -0.84 23.67 2.98
N ALA A 40 -0.78 22.36 2.78
CA ALA A 40 -1.93 21.47 2.94
C ALA A 40 -2.14 20.95 4.38
N GLN A 41 -1.31 21.36 5.34
CA GLN A 41 -1.44 20.98 6.74
C GLN A 41 -2.26 22.04 7.49
N LYS A 42 -3.38 21.65 8.09
CA LYS A 42 -4.28 22.55 8.81
C LYS A 42 -4.60 21.97 10.19
N PRO A 43 -3.72 22.18 11.19
CA PRO A 43 -3.98 21.72 12.55
C PRO A 43 -5.25 22.34 13.13
N LEU A 44 -6.02 21.54 13.86
CA LEU A 44 -7.27 21.96 14.49
C LEU A 44 -7.12 22.18 16.00
N SER A 45 -6.05 21.66 16.60
CA SER A 45 -5.76 21.75 18.03
C SER A 45 -4.55 22.65 18.28
N PRO A 46 -4.32 23.08 19.55
CA PRO A 46 -3.09 23.77 19.92
C PRO A 46 -1.90 22.81 20.15
N ALA A 47 -2.09 21.50 19.98
CA ALA A 47 -1.07 20.51 20.27
C ALA A 47 0.05 20.57 19.24
N HIS A 48 1.30 20.65 19.72
CA HIS A 48 2.50 20.65 18.86
C HIS A 48 2.57 19.42 17.98
N ASP A 49 2.18 18.25 18.49
CA ASP A 49 2.37 16.95 17.85
C ASP A 49 1.29 16.61 16.82
N GLU A 50 0.27 17.45 16.67
CA GLU A 50 -0.74 17.28 15.63
C GLU A 50 -0.12 17.35 14.23
N LEU A 51 0.89 18.17 14.03
CA LEU A 51 1.57 18.29 12.74
C LEU A 51 2.25 16.95 12.33
N LEU A 52 2.87 16.25 13.27
CA LEU A 52 3.41 14.90 13.04
C LEU A 52 2.30 13.96 12.56
N PHE A 53 1.17 13.95 13.24
CA PHE A 53 0.02 13.11 12.89
C PHE A 53 -0.49 13.41 11.48
N ILE A 54 -0.66 14.68 11.14
CA ILE A 54 -1.14 15.10 9.81
C ILE A 54 -0.15 14.69 8.73
N ILE A 55 1.12 15.04 8.88
CA ILE A 55 2.14 14.80 7.84
C ILE A 55 2.36 13.31 7.63
N GLN A 56 2.39 12.51 8.69
CA GLN A 56 2.56 11.06 8.58
C GLN A 56 1.42 10.45 7.75
N HIS A 57 0.19 10.87 7.95
CA HIS A 57 -0.95 10.39 7.17
C HIS A 57 -0.93 10.92 5.73
N GLN A 58 -0.57 12.18 5.52
CA GLN A 58 -0.44 12.74 4.18
C GLN A 58 0.65 12.06 3.35
N THR A 59 1.82 11.80 3.94
CA THR A 59 2.89 11.10 3.26
C THR A 59 2.52 9.65 2.94
N SER A 60 1.81 8.98 3.84
CA SER A 60 1.28 7.64 3.60
C SER A 60 0.29 7.63 2.42
N GLU A 61 -0.59 8.62 2.34
CA GLU A 61 -1.53 8.75 1.22
C GLU A 61 -0.81 9.02 -0.12
N LEU A 62 0.25 9.79 -0.13
CA LEU A 62 1.07 10.01 -1.32
C LEU A 62 1.77 8.71 -1.77
N TRP A 63 2.31 7.94 -0.84
CA TRP A 63 2.87 6.62 -1.14
C TRP A 63 1.80 5.67 -1.69
N MET A 64 0.60 5.68 -1.12
CA MET A 64 -0.50 4.85 -1.60
C MET A 64 -0.96 5.26 -3.00
N LYS A 65 -0.93 6.54 -3.33
CA LYS A 65 -1.21 7.02 -4.69
C LYS A 65 -0.23 6.41 -5.71
N LEU A 66 1.06 6.42 -5.39
CA LEU A 66 2.06 5.80 -6.25
C LEU A 66 1.88 4.27 -6.32
N MET A 67 1.58 3.65 -5.19
CA MET A 67 1.32 2.21 -5.13
C MET A 67 0.15 1.81 -6.04
N LEU A 68 -0.96 2.54 -6.01
CA LEU A 68 -2.11 2.28 -6.89
C LEU A 68 -1.75 2.46 -8.37
N HIS A 69 -0.96 3.47 -8.69
CA HIS A 69 -0.47 3.71 -10.04
C HIS A 69 0.33 2.51 -10.56
N GLU A 70 1.27 2.01 -9.77
CA GLU A 70 2.11 0.87 -10.12
C GLU A 70 1.31 -0.45 -10.14
N LEU A 71 0.46 -0.66 -9.15
CA LEU A 71 -0.34 -1.89 -9.02
C LEU A 71 -1.34 -2.01 -10.16
N THR A 72 -2.02 -0.93 -10.53
CA THR A 72 -2.95 -0.92 -11.65
C THR A 72 -2.24 -1.26 -12.97
N ALA A 73 -1.06 -0.69 -13.19
CA ALA A 73 -0.27 -1.01 -14.37
C ALA A 73 0.21 -2.47 -14.37
N ALA A 74 0.65 -2.98 -13.21
CA ALA A 74 1.07 -4.38 -13.08
C ALA A 74 -0.07 -5.34 -13.42
N LEU A 75 -1.27 -5.09 -12.91
CA LEU A 75 -2.47 -5.88 -13.23
C LEU A 75 -2.74 -5.92 -14.74
N ALA A 76 -2.64 -4.78 -15.42
CA ALA A 76 -2.84 -4.69 -16.86
C ALA A 76 -1.79 -5.48 -17.64
N HIS A 77 -0.53 -5.40 -17.23
CA HIS A 77 0.56 -6.16 -17.87
C HIS A 77 0.39 -7.68 -17.66
N ILE A 78 0.00 -8.13 -16.49
CA ILE A 78 -0.27 -9.54 -16.22
C ILE A 78 -1.42 -10.03 -17.08
N ALA A 79 -2.50 -9.27 -17.20
CA ALA A 79 -3.63 -9.61 -18.05
C ALA A 79 -3.27 -9.73 -19.53
N GLN A 80 -2.20 -9.07 -19.97
CA GLN A 80 -1.70 -9.09 -21.36
C GLN A 80 -0.52 -10.04 -21.58
N ASP A 81 -0.19 -10.88 -20.61
CA ASP A 81 0.97 -11.79 -20.65
C ASP A 81 2.34 -11.07 -20.78
N ASP A 82 2.40 -9.81 -20.37
CA ASP A 82 3.63 -9.00 -20.42
C ASP A 82 4.24 -8.88 -19.01
N LEU A 83 4.94 -9.93 -18.59
CA LEU A 83 5.43 -10.06 -17.22
C LEU A 83 6.65 -9.20 -16.87
N PRO A 84 7.66 -8.98 -17.74
CA PRO A 84 8.84 -8.22 -17.32
C PRO A 84 8.54 -6.83 -16.73
N PRO A 85 7.69 -5.99 -17.35
CA PRO A 85 7.30 -4.72 -16.71
C PRO A 85 6.51 -4.93 -15.40
N ALA A 86 5.65 -5.95 -15.34
CA ALA A 86 4.87 -6.26 -14.15
C ALA A 86 5.77 -6.57 -12.95
N PHE A 87 6.85 -7.34 -13.15
CA PHE A 87 7.81 -7.64 -12.09
C PHE A 87 8.46 -6.39 -11.53
N LYS A 88 8.84 -5.46 -12.39
CA LYS A 88 9.43 -4.19 -11.97
C LYS A 88 8.44 -3.37 -11.13
N MET A 89 7.19 -3.32 -11.56
CA MET A 89 6.12 -2.61 -10.86
C MET A 89 5.79 -3.24 -9.51
N LEU A 90 5.69 -4.57 -9.44
CA LEU A 90 5.44 -5.29 -8.18
C LEU A 90 6.59 -5.12 -7.19
N ALA A 91 7.84 -5.18 -7.66
CA ALA A 91 9.01 -4.91 -6.83
C ALA A 91 8.96 -3.48 -6.27
N ARG A 92 8.53 -2.51 -7.07
CA ARG A 92 8.36 -1.12 -6.62
C ARG A 92 7.25 -1.01 -5.57
N VAL A 93 6.13 -1.70 -5.76
CA VAL A 93 5.03 -1.75 -4.78
C VAL A 93 5.55 -2.28 -3.43
N SER A 94 6.35 -3.34 -3.44
CA SER A 94 6.95 -3.88 -2.21
C SER A 94 7.88 -2.87 -1.53
N LYS A 95 8.67 -2.12 -2.29
CA LYS A 95 9.53 -1.05 -1.75
C LYS A 95 8.72 0.12 -1.17
N ILE A 96 7.61 0.48 -1.79
CA ILE A 96 6.70 1.47 -1.25
C ILE A 96 6.11 0.99 0.07
N MET A 97 5.72 -0.28 0.16
CA MET A 97 5.24 -0.87 1.42
C MET A 97 6.27 -0.76 2.55
N GLU A 98 7.55 -0.93 2.25
CA GLU A 98 8.61 -0.73 3.24
C GLU A 98 8.58 0.71 3.81
N GLN A 99 8.33 1.72 2.97
CA GLN A 99 8.20 3.11 3.44
C GLN A 99 6.96 3.29 4.33
N LEU A 100 5.85 2.66 3.99
CA LEU A 100 4.64 2.69 4.82
C LEU A 100 4.88 2.00 6.18
N VAL A 101 5.66 0.93 6.21
CA VAL A 101 6.07 0.28 7.45
C VAL A 101 6.92 1.22 8.31
N HIS A 102 7.94 1.86 7.71
CA HIS A 102 8.81 2.82 8.41
C HIS A 102 8.04 4.05 8.92
N ALA A 103 6.97 4.45 8.25
CA ALA A 103 6.13 5.56 8.71
C ALA A 103 5.53 5.31 10.10
N TRP A 104 5.25 4.07 10.46
CA TRP A 104 4.79 3.70 11.81
C TRP A 104 5.83 4.01 12.88
N ASP A 105 7.12 3.91 12.56
CA ASP A 105 8.19 4.21 13.52
C ASP A 105 8.17 5.68 13.93
N VAL A 106 7.88 6.57 13.00
CA VAL A 106 7.75 8.01 13.29
C VAL A 106 6.50 8.28 14.11
N LEU A 107 5.35 7.72 13.72
CA LEU A 107 4.09 7.90 14.46
C LEU A 107 4.18 7.33 15.87
N ALA A 108 4.88 6.23 16.06
CA ALA A 108 5.07 5.57 17.34
C ALA A 108 5.86 6.44 18.36
N THR A 109 6.50 7.51 17.93
CA THR A 109 7.12 8.48 18.84
C THR A 109 6.11 9.34 19.58
N MET A 110 4.86 9.39 19.10
CA MET A 110 3.78 10.09 19.78
C MET A 110 3.38 9.34 21.05
N THR A 111 3.39 10.03 22.18
CA THR A 111 3.00 9.45 23.48
C THR A 111 1.48 9.47 23.66
N PRO A 112 0.93 8.63 24.56
CA PRO A 112 -0.50 8.65 24.86
C PRO A 112 -1.06 10.01 25.30
N PRO A 113 -0.39 10.80 26.18
CA PRO A 113 -0.87 12.14 26.52
C PRO A 113 -0.89 13.10 25.32
N GLU A 114 0.10 13.04 24.44
CA GLU A 114 0.16 13.85 23.23
C GLU A 114 -1.01 13.55 22.30
N TYR A 115 -1.29 12.26 22.07
CA TYR A 115 -2.45 11.85 21.28
C TYR A 115 -3.77 12.25 21.95
N SER A 116 -3.90 12.03 23.24
CA SER A 116 -5.11 12.38 24.00
C SER A 116 -5.44 13.87 23.93
N ALA A 117 -4.42 14.73 23.85
CA ALA A 117 -4.60 16.17 23.73
C ALA A 117 -5.23 16.58 22.39
N MET A 118 -4.97 15.85 21.33
CA MET A 118 -5.49 16.18 19.98
C MET A 118 -6.73 15.37 19.58
N ARG A 119 -6.94 14.20 20.17
CA ARG A 119 -8.03 13.28 19.79
C ARG A 119 -9.42 13.94 19.70
N PRO A 120 -9.86 14.76 20.65
CA PRO A 120 -11.17 15.40 20.58
C PRO A 120 -11.41 16.24 19.33
N TYR A 121 -10.34 16.72 18.70
CA TYR A 121 -10.41 17.57 17.50
C TYR A 121 -10.56 16.76 16.21
N LEU A 122 -10.32 15.44 16.22
CA LEU A 122 -10.38 14.60 15.04
C LEU A 122 -11.81 14.28 14.59
N GLY A 123 -12.79 14.43 15.46
CA GLY A 123 -14.16 14.05 15.16
C GLY A 123 -14.28 12.57 14.86
N ALA A 124 -14.98 12.23 13.78
CA ALA A 124 -15.14 10.86 13.30
C ALA A 124 -14.09 10.47 12.24
N SER A 125 -13.11 11.33 11.96
CA SER A 125 -12.06 11.01 10.97
C SER A 125 -11.19 9.85 11.44
N SER A 126 -10.92 8.92 10.53
CA SER A 126 -10.14 7.73 10.80
C SER A 126 -9.51 7.18 9.52
N GLY A 127 -8.31 6.64 9.63
CA GLY A 127 -7.59 6.04 8.50
C GLY A 127 -8.35 4.92 7.80
N PHE A 128 -9.28 4.24 8.48
CA PHE A 128 -10.08 3.21 7.86
C PHE A 128 -10.98 3.76 6.73
N GLN A 129 -11.20 5.06 6.68
CA GLN A 129 -11.97 5.77 5.66
C GLN A 129 -11.13 6.10 4.41
N SER A 130 -9.86 5.74 4.36
CA SER A 130 -9.01 5.98 3.19
C SER A 130 -9.52 5.21 1.99
N PHE A 131 -9.95 5.92 0.94
CA PHE A 131 -10.40 5.28 -0.30
C PHE A 131 -9.23 4.65 -1.05
N GLN A 132 -8.03 5.22 -0.97
CA GLN A 132 -6.84 4.66 -1.60
C GLN A 132 -6.43 3.34 -0.96
N TYR A 133 -6.41 3.29 0.37
CA TYR A 133 -6.13 2.05 1.08
C TYR A 133 -7.14 0.96 0.70
N ARG A 134 -8.40 1.33 0.57
CA ARG A 134 -9.46 0.39 0.20
C ARG A 134 -9.30 -0.12 -1.22
N CYS A 135 -8.95 0.74 -2.17
CA CYS A 135 -8.63 0.33 -3.54
C CYS A 135 -7.46 -0.64 -3.58
N ILE A 136 -6.42 -0.41 -2.77
CA ILE A 136 -5.27 -1.32 -2.66
C ILE A 136 -5.73 -2.68 -2.12
N GLU A 137 -6.48 -2.72 -1.03
CA GLU A 137 -6.97 -3.98 -0.46
C GLU A 137 -7.81 -4.78 -1.44
N PHE A 138 -8.73 -4.13 -2.14
CA PHE A 138 -9.58 -4.78 -3.13
C PHE A 138 -8.77 -5.30 -4.32
N SER A 139 -7.80 -4.52 -4.78
CA SER A 139 -6.89 -4.95 -5.85
C SER A 139 -6.05 -6.15 -5.44
N LEU A 140 -5.75 -6.31 -4.15
CA LEU A 140 -5.04 -7.46 -3.61
C LEU A 140 -5.96 -8.64 -3.26
N GLY A 141 -7.28 -8.47 -3.38
CA GLY A 141 -8.25 -9.55 -3.21
C GLY A 141 -8.98 -9.57 -1.88
N ASN A 142 -8.69 -8.67 -0.95
CA ASN A 142 -9.41 -8.60 0.32
C ASN A 142 -10.73 -7.84 0.13
N LYS A 143 -11.71 -8.52 -0.43
CA LYS A 143 -13.02 -7.97 -0.80
C LYS A 143 -13.97 -7.97 0.39
N ASN A 144 -14.57 -6.80 0.67
CA ASN A 144 -15.58 -6.63 1.70
C ASN A 144 -16.56 -5.53 1.30
N ALA A 145 -17.77 -5.91 0.93
CA ALA A 145 -18.82 -5.00 0.47
C ALA A 145 -19.15 -3.89 1.49
N ALA A 146 -19.05 -4.17 2.78
CA ALA A 146 -19.33 -3.20 3.83
C ALA A 146 -18.40 -1.98 3.76
N MET A 147 -17.20 -2.16 3.19
CA MET A 147 -16.19 -1.10 3.08
C MET A 147 -16.47 -0.12 1.93
N LEU A 148 -17.53 -0.32 1.16
CA LEU A 148 -18.01 0.67 0.19
C LEU A 148 -18.79 1.80 0.89
N LYS A 149 -19.45 1.51 2.00
CA LYS A 149 -20.32 2.47 2.71
C LYS A 149 -19.63 3.75 3.16
N PRO A 150 -18.38 3.72 3.69
CA PRO A 150 -17.70 4.94 4.08
C PRO A 150 -17.52 5.96 2.95
N HIS A 151 -17.62 5.54 1.70
CA HIS A 151 -17.42 6.37 0.50
C HIS A 151 -18.72 6.80 -0.18
N ALA A 152 -19.88 6.37 0.32
CA ALA A 152 -21.18 6.63 -0.30
C ALA A 152 -21.51 8.14 -0.43
N HIS A 153 -20.95 8.98 0.44
CA HIS A 153 -21.13 10.43 0.44
C HIS A 153 -20.27 11.15 -0.61
N ALA A 154 -19.33 10.46 -1.26
CA ALA A 154 -18.40 11.03 -2.23
C ALA A 154 -18.45 10.22 -3.54
N PRO A 155 -19.35 10.57 -4.49
CA PRO A 155 -19.61 9.74 -5.68
C PRO A 155 -18.37 9.41 -6.51
N GLU A 156 -17.43 10.34 -6.67
CA GLU A 156 -16.20 10.11 -7.44
C GLU A 156 -15.28 9.08 -6.76
N ARG A 157 -15.15 9.17 -5.45
CA ARG A 157 -14.35 8.21 -4.66
C ARG A 157 -15.03 6.84 -4.62
N LEU A 158 -16.35 6.83 -4.42
CA LEU A 158 -17.13 5.59 -4.45
C LEU A 158 -16.95 4.86 -5.78
N ALA A 159 -16.97 5.58 -6.91
CA ALA A 159 -16.76 4.97 -8.22
C ALA A 159 -15.41 4.28 -8.34
N LEU A 160 -14.34 4.88 -7.81
CA LEU A 160 -13.00 4.28 -7.80
C LEU A 160 -12.95 3.02 -6.95
N VAL A 161 -13.51 3.07 -5.74
CA VAL A 161 -13.53 1.93 -4.82
C VAL A 161 -14.41 0.81 -5.38
N GLN A 162 -15.57 1.16 -5.96
CA GLN A 162 -16.48 0.20 -6.59
C GLN A 162 -15.82 -0.51 -7.77
N ALA A 163 -15.08 0.21 -8.60
CA ALA A 163 -14.36 -0.37 -9.73
C ALA A 163 -13.31 -1.39 -9.27
N ALA A 164 -12.55 -1.07 -8.22
CA ALA A 164 -11.57 -2.00 -7.63
C ALA A 164 -12.27 -3.22 -7.00
N TYR A 165 -13.43 -3.01 -6.38
CA TYR A 165 -14.23 -4.07 -5.78
C TYR A 165 -14.74 -5.08 -6.82
N GLU A 166 -15.17 -4.61 -7.97
CA GLU A 166 -15.75 -5.42 -9.04
C GLU A 166 -14.71 -6.06 -9.98
N ALA A 167 -13.49 -5.56 -9.99
CA ALA A 167 -12.43 -6.05 -10.86
C ALA A 167 -11.79 -7.34 -10.32
N PRO A 168 -11.21 -8.18 -11.21
CA PRO A 168 -10.32 -9.25 -10.78
C PRO A 168 -9.16 -8.70 -9.96
N SER A 169 -8.80 -9.42 -8.89
CA SER A 169 -7.66 -9.07 -8.06
C SER A 169 -6.34 -9.45 -8.71
N LEU A 170 -5.23 -9.02 -8.09
CA LEU A 170 -3.89 -9.42 -8.51
C LEU A 170 -3.74 -10.95 -8.54
N TYR A 171 -4.26 -11.64 -7.54
CA TYR A 171 -4.21 -13.11 -7.50
C TYR A 171 -5.09 -13.73 -8.58
N ASP A 172 -6.28 -13.17 -8.82
CA ASP A 172 -7.15 -13.63 -9.91
C ASP A 172 -6.44 -13.54 -11.26
N GLU A 173 -5.76 -12.43 -11.53
CA GLU A 173 -5.00 -12.25 -12.78
C GLU A 173 -3.82 -13.22 -12.86
N ALA A 174 -3.14 -13.50 -11.74
CA ALA A 174 -2.06 -14.49 -11.70
C ALA A 174 -2.58 -15.89 -12.03
N LEU A 175 -3.72 -16.31 -11.48
CA LEU A 175 -4.32 -17.61 -11.77
C LEU A 175 -4.80 -17.72 -13.21
N LYS A 176 -5.38 -16.68 -13.76
CA LYS A 176 -5.77 -16.60 -15.17
C LYS A 176 -4.54 -16.73 -16.09
N LEU A 177 -3.43 -16.08 -15.74
CA LEU A 177 -2.17 -16.20 -16.47
C LEU A 177 -1.65 -17.63 -16.46
N MET A 178 -1.65 -18.29 -15.30
CA MET A 178 -1.21 -19.69 -15.19
C MET A 178 -2.01 -20.59 -16.12
N ALA A 179 -3.33 -20.43 -16.16
CA ALA A 179 -4.20 -21.19 -17.05
C ALA A 179 -3.87 -20.94 -18.52
N ARG A 180 -3.61 -19.68 -18.91
CA ARG A 180 -3.17 -19.35 -20.27
C ARG A 180 -1.84 -19.99 -20.64
N ARG A 181 -0.97 -20.23 -19.66
CA ARG A 181 0.33 -20.89 -19.83
C ARG A 181 0.24 -22.43 -19.78
N GLY A 182 -0.97 -22.98 -19.70
CA GLY A 182 -1.20 -24.42 -19.72
C GLY A 182 -1.10 -25.12 -18.36
N ILE A 183 -1.00 -24.38 -17.25
CA ILE A 183 -1.08 -24.95 -15.92
C ILE A 183 -2.56 -25.24 -15.59
N ALA A 184 -2.84 -26.41 -15.00
CA ALA A 184 -4.21 -26.80 -14.68
C ALA A 184 -4.73 -26.05 -13.45
N VAL A 185 -5.39 -24.92 -13.68
CA VAL A 185 -6.10 -24.16 -12.64
C VAL A 185 -7.57 -24.54 -12.69
N PRO A 186 -8.24 -24.83 -11.55
CA PRO A 186 -9.66 -25.17 -11.56
C PRO A 186 -10.51 -24.06 -12.19
N ALA A 187 -11.46 -24.44 -13.05
CA ALA A 187 -12.28 -23.50 -13.81
C ALA A 187 -13.08 -22.54 -12.92
N ARG A 188 -13.47 -22.96 -11.73
CA ARG A 188 -14.18 -22.11 -10.74
C ARG A 188 -13.37 -20.89 -10.28
N HIS A 189 -12.05 -20.88 -10.45
CA HIS A 189 -11.17 -19.74 -10.16
C HIS A 189 -10.92 -18.85 -11.38
N LEU A 190 -11.34 -19.27 -12.55
CA LEU A 190 -11.14 -18.52 -13.80
C LEU A 190 -12.41 -17.74 -14.21
N GLN A 191 -13.56 -18.16 -13.72
CA GLN A 191 -14.87 -17.58 -14.01
C GLN A 191 -15.70 -17.56 -12.72
N ARG A 192 -15.46 -16.58 -11.87
CA ARG A 192 -16.18 -16.42 -10.62
C ARG A 192 -16.64 -14.96 -10.47
N ASP A 193 -17.49 -14.73 -9.49
CA ASP A 193 -17.83 -13.38 -9.06
C ASP A 193 -16.62 -12.77 -8.34
N TRP A 194 -16.00 -11.78 -8.98
CA TRP A 194 -14.78 -11.11 -8.46
C TRP A 194 -15.03 -10.31 -7.19
N THR A 195 -16.28 -10.02 -6.84
CA THR A 195 -16.64 -9.33 -5.60
C THR A 195 -16.63 -10.23 -4.37
N GLN A 196 -16.64 -11.54 -4.57
CA GLN A 196 -16.61 -12.49 -3.46
C GLN A 196 -15.18 -12.67 -2.92
N PRO A 197 -15.04 -12.86 -1.60
CA PRO A 197 -13.75 -13.21 -1.02
C PRO A 197 -13.15 -14.46 -1.65
N TYR A 198 -11.84 -14.49 -1.81
CA TYR A 198 -11.13 -15.66 -2.32
C TYR A 198 -11.18 -16.80 -1.28
N VAL A 199 -11.49 -17.99 -1.75
CA VAL A 199 -11.49 -19.20 -0.92
C VAL A 199 -10.36 -20.12 -1.38
N ALA A 200 -9.49 -20.52 -0.46
CA ALA A 200 -8.37 -21.40 -0.74
C ALA A 200 -8.84 -22.75 -1.30
N ASP A 201 -8.06 -23.29 -2.25
CA ASP A 201 -8.43 -24.46 -3.04
C ASP A 201 -7.21 -25.35 -3.25
N ALA A 202 -7.36 -26.63 -2.92
CA ALA A 202 -6.30 -27.63 -3.12
C ALA A 202 -5.86 -27.75 -4.59
N GLY A 203 -6.76 -27.51 -5.54
CA GLY A 203 -6.44 -27.53 -6.97
C GLY A 203 -5.53 -26.37 -7.38
N VAL A 204 -5.70 -25.19 -6.77
CA VAL A 204 -4.82 -24.05 -6.98
C VAL A 204 -3.45 -24.32 -6.34
N GLU A 205 -3.42 -24.89 -5.14
CA GLU A 205 -2.17 -25.29 -4.50
C GLU A 205 -1.37 -26.26 -5.40
N ALA A 206 -2.05 -27.26 -5.98
CA ALA A 206 -1.42 -28.21 -6.92
C ALA A 206 -0.87 -27.52 -8.17
N ALA A 207 -1.56 -26.51 -8.68
CA ALA A 207 -1.09 -25.71 -9.80
C ALA A 207 0.20 -24.96 -9.47
N TRP A 208 0.28 -24.29 -8.34
CA TRP A 208 1.51 -23.62 -7.89
C TRP A 208 2.63 -24.63 -7.56
N LEU A 209 2.29 -25.80 -7.01
CA LEU A 209 3.28 -26.85 -6.75
C LEU A 209 3.95 -27.31 -8.05
N GLN A 210 3.23 -27.41 -9.15
CA GLN A 210 3.80 -27.74 -10.45
C GLN A 210 4.88 -26.73 -10.85
N VAL A 211 4.64 -25.44 -10.61
CA VAL A 211 5.61 -24.38 -10.88
C VAL A 211 6.84 -24.50 -9.97
N TYR A 212 6.62 -24.68 -8.68
CA TYR A 212 7.70 -24.73 -7.68
C TYR A 212 8.57 -25.99 -7.77
N ARG A 213 8.03 -27.10 -8.27
CA ARG A 213 8.79 -28.33 -8.48
C ARG A 213 9.64 -28.31 -9.74
N ALA A 214 9.35 -27.40 -10.67
CA ALA A 214 10.11 -27.24 -11.91
C ALA A 214 10.35 -25.74 -12.18
N PRO A 215 11.05 -25.02 -11.29
CA PRO A 215 11.15 -23.57 -11.40
C PRO A 215 11.88 -23.10 -12.67
N ARG A 216 12.82 -23.89 -13.20
CA ARG A 216 13.52 -23.52 -14.44
C ARG A 216 12.62 -23.59 -15.66
N GLU A 217 11.67 -24.52 -15.69
CA GLU A 217 10.70 -24.65 -16.78
C GLU A 217 9.63 -23.57 -16.72
N HIS A 218 9.33 -23.05 -15.52
CA HIS A 218 8.29 -22.07 -15.27
C HIS A 218 8.85 -20.80 -14.60
N TRP A 219 10.01 -20.34 -15.04
CA TRP A 219 10.78 -19.32 -14.35
C TRP A 219 10.00 -18.02 -14.10
N ASP A 220 9.27 -17.55 -15.08
CA ASP A 220 8.48 -16.31 -14.96
C ASP A 220 7.29 -16.48 -14.02
N LEU A 221 6.61 -17.63 -14.01
CA LEU A 221 5.54 -17.93 -13.08
C LEU A 221 6.07 -18.11 -11.64
N TYR A 222 7.23 -18.75 -11.51
CA TYR A 222 7.94 -18.87 -10.25
C TYR A 222 8.32 -17.49 -9.71
N GLN A 223 8.88 -16.63 -10.55
CA GLN A 223 9.22 -15.26 -10.18
C GLN A 223 7.98 -14.46 -9.78
N LEU A 224 6.86 -14.60 -10.50
CA LEU A 224 5.60 -13.98 -10.15
C LEU A 224 5.15 -14.39 -8.74
N ALA A 225 5.17 -15.69 -8.44
CA ALA A 225 4.79 -16.21 -7.12
C ALA A 225 5.68 -15.65 -6.01
N GLU A 226 6.98 -15.54 -6.23
CA GLU A 226 7.90 -14.96 -5.23
C GLU A 226 7.70 -13.46 -5.07
N GLU A 227 7.38 -12.71 -6.13
CA GLU A 227 6.98 -11.30 -6.03
C GLU A 227 5.69 -11.13 -5.23
N LEU A 228 4.70 -12.02 -5.41
CA LEU A 228 3.48 -12.02 -4.61
C LEU A 228 3.78 -12.33 -3.14
N THR A 229 4.69 -13.25 -2.88
CA THR A 229 5.13 -13.59 -1.53
C THR A 229 5.78 -12.38 -0.84
N ASP A 230 6.70 -11.70 -1.54
CA ASP A 230 7.36 -10.51 -1.03
C ASP A 230 6.34 -9.41 -0.69
N LEU A 231 5.35 -9.21 -1.55
CA LEU A 231 4.30 -8.24 -1.34
C LEU A 231 3.45 -8.57 -0.11
N GLU A 232 3.02 -9.80 0.03
CA GLU A 232 2.23 -10.22 1.19
C GLU A 232 3.05 -10.17 2.48
N ASP A 233 4.32 -10.54 2.45
CA ASP A 233 5.21 -10.43 3.60
C ASP A 233 5.29 -8.97 4.09
N ALA A 234 5.48 -8.03 3.16
CA ALA A 234 5.51 -6.61 3.47
C ALA A 234 4.16 -6.12 4.05
N PHE A 235 3.05 -6.61 3.52
CA PHE A 235 1.71 -6.27 4.01
C PHE A 235 1.46 -6.81 5.42
N ARG A 236 1.88 -8.02 5.72
CA ARG A 236 1.80 -8.60 7.07
C ARG A 236 2.58 -7.77 8.07
N LEU A 237 3.78 -7.35 7.71
CA LEU A 237 4.61 -6.51 8.55
C LEU A 237 3.95 -5.14 8.78
N TRP A 238 3.37 -4.53 7.75
CA TRP A 238 2.65 -3.27 7.88
C TRP A 238 1.48 -3.39 8.85
N ARG A 239 0.66 -4.45 8.72
CA ARG A 239 -0.47 -4.70 9.61
C ARG A 239 -0.02 -4.90 11.06
N PHE A 240 1.02 -5.67 11.26
CA PHE A 240 1.59 -5.91 12.59
C PHE A 240 2.07 -4.60 13.23
N ARG A 241 2.81 -3.79 12.47
CA ARG A 241 3.28 -2.48 12.95
C ARG A 241 2.11 -1.52 13.22
N HIS A 242 1.07 -1.59 12.43
CA HIS A 242 -0.15 -0.81 12.67
C HIS A 242 -0.77 -1.16 14.03
N VAL A 243 -1.02 -2.44 14.27
CA VAL A 243 -1.60 -2.93 15.54
C VAL A 243 -0.75 -2.49 16.73
N THR A 244 0.57 -2.74 16.68
CA THR A 244 1.45 -2.41 17.78
C THR A 244 1.56 -0.91 18.02
N THR A 245 1.50 -0.10 16.98
CA THR A 245 1.51 1.36 17.09
C THR A 245 0.22 1.88 17.73
N VAL A 246 -0.93 1.38 17.30
CA VAL A 246 -2.23 1.77 17.90
C VAL A 246 -2.28 1.35 19.36
N GLU A 247 -1.84 0.16 19.70
CA GLU A 247 -1.77 -0.32 21.08
C GLU A 247 -0.87 0.57 21.94
N ARG A 248 0.28 0.98 21.40
CA ARG A 248 1.25 1.84 22.09
C ARG A 248 0.74 3.26 22.30
N VAL A 249 0.04 3.84 21.33
CA VAL A 249 -0.37 5.26 21.33
C VAL A 249 -1.76 5.46 21.94
N ILE A 250 -2.69 4.58 21.62
CA ILE A 250 -4.11 4.71 22.00
C ILE A 250 -4.49 3.69 23.08
N GLY A 251 -3.82 2.53 23.12
CA GLY A 251 -4.23 1.40 23.94
C GLY A 251 -5.45 0.71 23.34
N PHE A 252 -6.31 0.15 24.23
CA PHE A 252 -7.49 -0.63 23.82
C PHE A 252 -8.76 0.21 23.61
N LYS A 253 -8.63 1.53 23.50
CA LYS A 253 -9.77 2.41 23.24
C LYS A 253 -10.30 2.21 21.82
N ARG A 254 -11.59 2.52 21.62
CA ARG A 254 -12.19 2.54 20.29
C ARG A 254 -11.51 3.55 19.38
N GLY A 255 -11.39 3.25 18.07
CA GLY A 255 -10.91 4.18 17.08
C GLY A 255 -11.85 5.38 16.89
N THR A 256 -11.33 6.49 16.37
CA THR A 256 -12.10 7.73 16.10
C THR A 256 -13.24 7.49 15.10
N GLY A 257 -13.08 6.56 14.15
CA GLY A 257 -14.12 6.17 13.21
C GLY A 257 -15.13 5.13 13.74
N GLY A 258 -15.07 4.79 15.03
CA GLY A 258 -16.00 3.85 15.66
C GLY A 258 -15.64 2.38 15.51
N THR A 259 -14.48 2.03 14.94
CA THR A 259 -13.99 0.65 14.86
C THR A 259 -13.54 0.15 16.24
N GLY A 260 -13.41 -1.17 16.40
CA GLY A 260 -12.98 -1.79 17.64
C GLY A 260 -11.53 -1.53 18.05
N GLY A 261 -10.78 -0.68 17.33
CA GLY A 261 -9.39 -0.35 17.64
C GLY A 261 -8.48 -1.57 17.51
N VAL A 262 -7.67 -1.85 18.55
CA VAL A 262 -6.71 -2.97 18.56
C VAL A 262 -7.38 -4.30 18.25
N SER A 263 -8.54 -4.60 18.80
CA SER A 263 -9.21 -5.88 18.57
C SER A 263 -9.65 -6.06 17.11
N TYR A 264 -10.11 -5.01 16.45
CA TYR A 264 -10.42 -5.01 15.03
C TYR A 264 -9.15 -5.25 14.18
N LEU A 265 -8.07 -4.54 14.49
CA LEU A 265 -6.81 -4.65 13.75
C LEU A 265 -6.16 -6.03 13.93
N ARG A 266 -6.28 -6.64 15.11
CA ARG A 266 -5.79 -8.01 15.35
C ARG A 266 -6.49 -9.04 14.47
N LYS A 267 -7.79 -8.89 14.23
CA LYS A 267 -8.51 -9.75 13.28
C LYS A 267 -7.96 -9.63 11.86
N MET A 268 -7.50 -8.43 11.48
CA MET A 268 -6.92 -8.20 10.16
C MET A 268 -5.57 -8.89 9.98
N LEU A 269 -4.87 -9.27 11.08
CA LEU A 269 -3.61 -10.03 10.98
C LEU A 269 -3.82 -11.44 10.42
N ASP A 270 -5.02 -11.99 10.52
CA ASP A 270 -5.34 -13.34 10.03
C ASP A 270 -5.66 -13.38 8.52
N VAL A 271 -5.77 -12.23 7.88
CA VAL A 271 -6.06 -12.16 6.44
C VAL A 271 -4.86 -12.65 5.64
N VAL A 272 -5.09 -13.63 4.79
CA VAL A 272 -4.09 -14.20 3.88
C VAL A 272 -4.53 -13.88 2.45
N LEU A 273 -3.65 -13.24 1.67
CA LEU A 273 -3.96 -12.81 0.31
C LEU A 273 -3.75 -13.91 -0.73
N PHE A 274 -2.68 -14.68 -0.59
CA PHE A 274 -2.27 -15.70 -1.56
C PHE A 274 -2.05 -17.05 -0.86
N PRO A 275 -3.12 -17.67 -0.32
CA PRO A 275 -2.99 -18.75 0.65
C PRO A 275 -2.25 -19.98 0.12
N GLU A 276 -2.46 -20.36 -1.14
CA GLU A 276 -1.86 -21.59 -1.68
C GLU A 276 -0.34 -21.42 -1.88
N ILE A 277 0.13 -20.22 -2.18
CA ILE A 277 1.56 -19.95 -2.32
C ILE A 277 2.28 -20.17 -0.98
N TRP A 278 1.65 -19.77 0.12
CA TRP A 278 2.19 -20.02 1.47
C TRP A 278 2.10 -21.49 1.85
N ARG A 279 0.97 -22.13 1.57
CA ARG A 279 0.70 -23.54 1.96
C ARG A 279 1.60 -24.53 1.24
N LEU A 280 1.91 -24.29 -0.06
CA LEU A 280 2.69 -25.23 -0.86
C LEU A 280 4.09 -25.46 -0.28
N ARG A 281 4.64 -24.52 0.48
CA ARG A 281 5.97 -24.64 1.09
C ARG A 281 6.08 -25.86 2.01
N THR A 282 5.00 -26.24 2.66
CA THR A 282 4.95 -27.44 3.50
C THR A 282 4.97 -28.72 2.67
N SER A 283 4.53 -28.64 1.42
CA SER A 283 4.39 -29.81 0.52
C SER A 283 5.60 -30.04 -0.42
N LEU A 284 6.62 -29.18 -0.33
CA LEU A 284 7.86 -29.31 -1.12
C LEU A 284 8.81 -30.34 -0.56
#